data_87de6af4f26a4c31b8528cd20a1b3113
#
_entry.id   87de6af4f26a4c31b8528cd20a1b3113
#
_cell.length_a   1.000
_cell.length_b   1.000
_cell.length_c   1.000
_cell.angle_alpha   90.00
_cell.angle_beta   90.00
_cell.angle_gamma   90.00
#
_symmetry.space_group_name_H-M   'P 1'
#
loop_
_entity.id
_entity.type
_entity.pdbx_description
1 polymer ?
#
loop_
_entity_poly.entity_id
_entity_poly.type
_entity_poly.pdbx_seq_one_letter_code
_entity_poly.pdbx_strand_id
1 'polypeptide(L)' 'MSADWYFMSSGFFYRHKRIGPICERELLIRIEKGQINPDTLMSSTSKTHGHWLPMRDIKPAMKHWKQTHPDAA' A
#
# COMPACT_ATOMS: atom_id res chain seq x y z
N MET A 1 -13.67 -10.02 -7.04
CA MET A 1 -12.79 -9.40 -6.03
C MET A 1 -13.15 -7.95 -5.86
N SER A 2 -13.29 -7.51 -4.63
CA SER A 2 -13.69 -6.14 -4.35
C SER A 2 -12.47 -5.23 -4.36
N ALA A 3 -12.61 -4.07 -4.99
CA ALA A 3 -11.58 -3.03 -4.96
C ALA A 3 -11.85 -2.17 -3.73
N ASP A 4 -11.23 -2.51 -2.62
CA ASP A 4 -11.44 -1.78 -1.36
C ASP A 4 -10.14 -1.29 -0.71
N TRP A 5 -9.05 -1.32 -1.44
CA TRP A 5 -7.77 -0.83 -0.93
C TRP A 5 -7.58 0.66 -1.22
N TYR A 6 -7.06 1.36 -0.22
CA TYR A 6 -6.70 2.77 -0.34
C TYR A 6 -5.28 2.94 0.19
N PHE A 7 -4.57 3.93 -0.33
CA PHE A 7 -3.28 4.31 0.23
C PHE A 7 -3.10 5.81 0.14
N MET A 8 -2.21 6.34 0.98
CA MET A 8 -1.90 7.76 1.01
C MET A 8 -0.69 8.04 0.13
N SER A 9 -0.87 8.85 -0.91
CA SER A 9 0.27 9.30 -1.66
C SER A 9 0.94 10.45 -0.92
N SER A 10 2.27 10.53 -1.01
CA SER A 10 3.03 11.62 -0.43
C SER A 10 3.99 12.14 -1.49
N GLY A 11 4.19 13.46 -1.50
CA GLY A 11 5.10 14.10 -2.43
C GLY A 11 5.54 15.45 -1.86
N PHE A 12 6.59 16.04 -2.45
CA PHE A 12 7.15 17.28 -1.95
C PHE A 12 6.14 18.43 -1.94
N PHE A 13 5.25 18.43 -2.91
CA PHE A 13 4.30 19.53 -3.09
C PHE A 13 2.88 19.14 -2.77
N TYR A 14 2.65 17.91 -2.31
CA TYR A 14 1.30 17.40 -2.10
C TYR A 14 1.08 17.05 -0.65
N ARG A 15 -0.09 17.42 -0.17
CA ARG A 15 -0.57 16.86 1.08
C ARG A 15 -0.90 15.40 0.86
N HIS A 16 -0.97 14.65 1.94
CA HIS A 16 -1.37 13.26 1.86
C HIS A 16 -2.71 13.13 1.18
N LYS A 17 -2.72 12.48 0.03
CA LYS A 17 -3.92 12.30 -0.76
C LYS A 17 -4.30 10.82 -0.77
N ARG A 18 -5.55 10.56 -0.44
CA ARG A 18 -6.07 9.19 -0.48
C ARG A 18 -6.29 8.77 -1.93
N ILE A 19 -5.69 7.66 -2.31
CA ILE A 19 -5.84 7.08 -3.64
C ILE A 19 -6.55 5.75 -3.50
N GLY A 20 -7.57 5.53 -4.30
CA GLY A 20 -8.36 4.32 -4.32
C GLY A 20 -9.82 4.64 -4.63
N PRO A 21 -10.69 3.63 -4.61
CA PRO A 21 -10.38 2.24 -4.27
C PRO A 21 -9.64 1.51 -5.41
N ILE A 22 -8.69 0.65 -5.03
CA ILE A 22 -7.97 -0.19 -5.98
C ILE A 22 -8.08 -1.65 -5.55
N CYS A 23 -7.98 -2.57 -6.51
CA CYS A 23 -8.01 -3.98 -6.20
C CYS A 23 -6.64 -4.44 -5.70
N GLU A 24 -6.61 -5.64 -5.12
CA GLU A 24 -5.38 -6.19 -4.57
C GLU A 24 -4.29 -6.33 -5.64
N ARG A 25 -4.65 -6.75 -6.84
CA ARG A 25 -3.70 -6.87 -7.94
C ARG A 25 -3.05 -5.54 -8.27
N GLU A 26 -3.83 -4.47 -8.35
CA GLU A 26 -3.32 -3.13 -8.61
C GLU A 26 -2.41 -2.68 -7.46
N LEU A 27 -2.79 -3.00 -6.24
CA LEU A 27 -2.00 -2.71 -5.06
C LEU A 27 -0.61 -3.33 -5.17
N LEU A 28 -0.54 -4.61 -5.53
CA LEU A 28 0.74 -5.32 -5.65
C LEU A 28 1.63 -4.72 -6.75
N ILE A 29 1.02 -4.30 -7.86
CA ILE A 29 1.75 -3.65 -8.93
C ILE A 29 2.39 -2.35 -8.44
N ARG A 30 1.67 -1.56 -7.65
CA ARG A 30 2.19 -0.31 -7.10
C ARG A 30 3.31 -0.55 -6.10
N ILE A 31 3.24 -1.65 -5.35
CA ILE A 31 4.32 -2.05 -4.46
C ILE A 31 5.57 -2.40 -5.27
N GLU A 32 5.40 -3.16 -6.34
CA GLU A 32 6.51 -3.53 -7.23
C GLU A 32 7.22 -2.31 -7.81
N LYS A 33 6.44 -1.28 -8.16
CA LYS A 33 6.98 -0.06 -8.76
C LYS A 33 7.55 0.92 -7.73
N GLY A 34 7.45 0.60 -6.44
CA GLY A 34 7.94 1.48 -5.39
C GLY A 34 7.03 2.66 -5.08
N GLN A 35 5.85 2.70 -5.64
CA GLN A 35 4.87 3.75 -5.33
C GLN A 35 4.28 3.58 -3.94
N ILE A 36 4.25 2.34 -3.45
CA ILE A 36 3.85 2.02 -2.09
C ILE A 36 5.08 1.40 -1.42
N ASN A 37 5.52 1.99 -0.33
CA ASN A 37 6.68 1.51 0.44
C ASN A 37 6.25 1.16 1.86
N PRO A 38 7.15 0.60 2.70
CA PRO A 38 6.77 0.18 4.05
C PRO A 38 6.19 1.28 4.95
N ASP A 39 6.49 2.55 4.65
CA ASP A 39 5.98 3.67 5.44
C ASP A 39 4.67 4.23 4.89
N THR A 40 4.21 3.76 3.74
CA THR A 40 2.97 4.23 3.14
C THR A 40 1.77 3.75 3.96
N LEU A 41 0.90 4.69 4.33
CA LEU A 41 -0.33 4.33 5.03
C LEU A 41 -1.33 3.73 4.06
N MET A 42 -1.93 2.63 4.47
CA MET A 42 -2.90 1.89 3.66
C MET A 42 -4.11 1.54 4.49
N SER A 43 -5.24 1.39 3.83
CA SER A 43 -6.49 1.04 4.48
C SER A 43 -7.31 0.14 3.56
N SER A 44 -8.04 -0.77 4.18
CA SER A 44 -8.97 -1.65 3.47
C SER A 44 -10.15 -1.92 4.38
N THR A 45 -11.36 -1.80 3.84
CA THR A 45 -12.56 -2.07 4.62
C THR A 45 -12.58 -3.50 5.14
N SER A 46 -12.17 -4.46 4.31
CA SER A 46 -12.24 -5.88 4.67
C SER A 46 -11.00 -6.36 5.44
N LYS A 47 -9.82 -5.80 5.16
CA LYS A 47 -8.57 -6.32 5.71
C LYS A 47 -8.07 -5.55 6.93
N THR A 48 -8.28 -4.24 6.97
CA THR A 48 -7.84 -3.42 8.10
C THR A 48 -9.01 -2.80 8.85
N HIS A 49 -10.24 -3.19 8.50
CA HIS A 49 -11.47 -2.66 9.11
C HIS A 49 -11.55 -1.14 9.05
N GLY A 50 -11.03 -0.57 7.95
CA GLY A 50 -11.05 0.87 7.74
C GLY A 50 -9.94 1.63 8.46
N HIS A 51 -9.08 0.95 9.21
CA HIS A 51 -7.95 1.60 9.88
C HIS A 51 -6.80 1.86 8.93
N TRP A 52 -6.11 2.97 9.12
CA TRP A 52 -4.92 3.30 8.36
C TRP A 52 -3.70 2.71 9.06
N LEU A 53 -3.03 1.81 8.37
CA LEU A 53 -1.84 1.13 8.88
C LEU A 53 -0.69 1.31 7.90
N PRO A 54 0.57 1.47 8.38
CA PRO A 54 1.70 1.46 7.46
C PRO A 54 1.84 0.08 6.82
N MET A 55 2.32 0.07 5.57
CA MET A 55 2.41 -1.19 4.82
C MET A 55 3.20 -2.27 5.57
N ARG A 56 4.21 -1.87 6.35
CA ARG A 56 5.01 -2.83 7.12
C ARG A 56 4.19 -3.65 8.13
N ASP A 57 3.02 -3.15 8.53
CA ASP A 57 2.14 -3.87 9.43
C ASP A 57 1.16 -4.79 8.70
N ILE A 58 1.18 -4.76 7.39
CA ILE A 58 0.32 -5.59 6.55
C ILE A 58 1.17 -6.69 5.96
N LYS A 59 1.14 -7.86 6.59
CA LYS A 59 2.06 -8.97 6.26
C LYS A 59 2.10 -9.37 4.79
N PRO A 60 0.96 -9.59 4.10
CA PRO A 60 1.02 -9.96 2.68
C PRO A 60 1.68 -8.91 1.81
N ALA A 61 1.39 -7.63 2.09
CA ALA A 61 1.98 -6.54 1.34
C ALA A 61 3.48 -6.44 1.59
N MET A 62 3.90 -6.56 2.85
CA MET A 62 5.31 -6.51 3.20
C MET A 62 6.08 -7.68 2.60
N LYS A 63 5.47 -8.85 2.56
CA LYS A 63 6.07 -10.01 1.92
C LYS A 63 6.32 -9.76 0.44
N HIS A 64 5.36 -9.16 -0.25
CA HIS A 64 5.50 -8.83 -1.66
C HIS A 64 6.59 -7.79 -1.89
N TRP A 65 6.68 -6.79 -1.02
CA TRP A 65 7.73 -5.79 -1.07
C TRP A 65 9.10 -6.42 -1.00
N LYS A 66 9.30 -7.32 -0.02
CA LYS A 66 10.59 -7.99 0.16
C LYS A 66 10.97 -8.85 -1.04
N GLN A 67 9.99 -9.45 -1.71
CA GLN A 67 10.23 -10.30 -2.87
C GLN A 67 10.62 -9.48 -4.10
N THR A 68 10.07 -8.27 -4.22
CA THR A 68 10.30 -7.42 -5.39
C THR A 68 11.39 -6.37 -5.16
N HIS A 69 11.81 -6.16 -3.91
CA HIS A 69 12.85 -5.20 -3.54
C HIS A 69 13.86 -5.84 -2.60
N PRO A 70 14.58 -6.90 -3.03
CA PRO A 70 15.48 -7.62 -2.14
C PRO A 70 16.63 -6.77 -1.60
N ASP A 71 17.04 -5.74 -2.35
CA ASP A 71 18.14 -4.87 -1.95
C ASP A 71 17.68 -3.72 -1.05
N ALA A 72 16.39 -3.58 -0.83
CA ALA A 72 15.83 -2.50 -0.03
C ALA A 72 15.51 -2.94 1.40
N ALA A 73 16.03 -4.06 1.80
CA ALA A 73 15.78 -4.62 3.14
C ALA A 73 16.38 -3.74 4.25
#